data_c9395c95adc6377e52236e3810c2b57d
#
_entry.id   c9395c95adc6377e52236e3810c2b57d
#
_cell.length_a   1.000
_cell.length_b   1.000
_cell.length_c   1.000
_cell.angle_alpha   90.00
_cell.angle_beta   90.00
_cell.angle_gamma   90.00
#
_symmetry.space_group_name_H-M   'P 1'
#
loop_
_entity.id
_entity.type
_entity.pdbx_description
1 polymer ?
#
loop_
_entity_poly.entity_id
_entity_poly.type
_entity_poly.pdbx_seq_one_letter_code
_entity_poly.pdbx_strand_id
1 'polypeptide(L)'
;VLSQLHREFIRAGSDVVQAFTYYGHREKLRLIGKEELLEPLQKNALQIAKNSRDEFKDLNLLVCGDVANTNIFDPNDKKSHVECQKMYEEQVRWAKEAEVDFVVAETINWVDEMKIALKAIKDEGLIAITNFSIPKGDLTRCGQTPEDACKMMEDLGADVVGLNCYRGPEMTMKFLPKIREKVSCHVSALPVPYRTTEEQPGFLNQTDHECDCIPGGNAFPVALDNLYCNRFEMAEFAKDCLKQNINFIGICCGAEAHHVREMAVAVGKKPISMKYMPDMSKHFHHGTDKTLKEVNKEIKY
;
A
#
# COMPACT_ATOMS: atom_id res chain seq x y z
N VAL A 1 15.23 -13.27 5.77
CA VAL A 1 14.92 -12.13 4.88
C VAL A 1 13.62 -11.46 5.31
N LEU A 2 12.45 -12.13 5.28
CA LEU A 2 11.14 -11.50 5.56
C LEU A 2 11.06 -10.87 6.96
N SER A 3 11.52 -11.57 8.02
CA SER A 3 11.56 -11.01 9.37
C SER A 3 12.42 -9.75 9.46
N GLN A 4 13.52 -9.69 8.71
CA GLN A 4 14.35 -8.48 8.68
C GLN A 4 13.62 -7.33 8.00
N LEU A 5 12.93 -7.57 6.90
CA LEU A 5 12.10 -6.57 6.23
C LEU A 5 11.05 -5.99 7.20
N HIS A 6 10.31 -6.84 7.90
CA HIS A 6 9.36 -6.37 8.91
C HIS A 6 10.02 -5.50 10.00
N ARG A 7 11.19 -5.92 10.51
CA ARG A 7 11.94 -5.12 11.51
C ARG A 7 12.36 -3.74 10.98
N GLU A 8 12.74 -3.66 9.71
CA GLU A 8 13.13 -2.39 9.08
C GLU A 8 11.94 -1.43 9.03
N PHE A 9 10.76 -1.90 8.61
CA PHE A 9 9.55 -1.10 8.58
C PHE A 9 9.04 -0.72 9.97
N ILE A 10 9.09 -1.62 10.94
CA ILE A 10 8.75 -1.31 12.35
C ILE A 10 9.68 -0.21 12.89
N ARG A 11 10.99 -0.33 12.68
CA ARG A 11 11.96 0.69 13.11
C ARG A 11 11.78 2.02 12.40
N ALA A 12 11.24 2.00 11.19
CA ALA A 12 10.88 3.19 10.42
C ALA A 12 9.60 3.87 10.93
N GLY A 13 8.82 3.21 11.79
CA GLY A 13 7.65 3.80 12.43
C GLY A 13 6.31 3.26 11.95
N SER A 14 6.30 2.13 11.26
CA SER A 14 5.07 1.41 10.93
C SER A 14 4.32 0.99 12.20
N ASP A 15 3.01 1.17 12.23
CA ASP A 15 2.13 0.70 13.32
C ASP A 15 1.58 -0.69 13.01
N VAL A 16 1.61 -1.08 11.74
CA VAL A 16 1.05 -2.33 11.25
C VAL A 16 2.13 -3.18 10.61
N VAL A 17 2.14 -4.46 10.95
CA VAL A 17 2.94 -5.49 10.30
C VAL A 17 2.01 -6.31 9.42
N GLN A 18 2.05 -6.08 8.13
CA GLN A 18 1.23 -6.81 7.16
C GLN A 18 1.91 -8.13 6.80
N ALA A 19 1.18 -9.24 6.92
CA ALA A 19 1.68 -10.54 6.48
C ALA A 19 1.95 -10.54 4.97
N PHE A 20 3.08 -11.08 4.55
CA PHE A 20 3.50 -11.06 3.15
C PHE A 20 2.80 -12.18 2.36
N THR A 21 1.49 -11.99 2.11
CA THR A 21 0.62 -13.00 1.50
C THR A 21 0.01 -12.60 0.16
N TYR A 22 0.32 -11.41 -0.36
CA TYR A 22 -0.25 -10.84 -1.59
C TYR A 22 -0.26 -11.80 -2.79
N TYR A 23 0.84 -12.54 -3.02
CA TYR A 23 0.92 -13.56 -4.07
C TYR A 23 0.60 -14.98 -3.58
N GLY A 24 0.24 -15.14 -2.32
CA GLY A 24 -0.07 -16.42 -1.70
C GLY A 24 -1.52 -16.83 -1.96
N HIS A 25 -1.93 -16.94 -3.22
CA HIS A 25 -3.23 -17.47 -3.59
C HIS A 25 -3.14 -18.49 -4.74
N ARG A 26 -4.19 -19.31 -4.88
CA ARG A 26 -4.18 -20.49 -5.76
C ARG A 26 -3.77 -20.19 -7.19
N GLU A 27 -4.33 -19.16 -7.81
CA GLU A 27 -4.07 -18.85 -9.21
C GLU A 27 -2.61 -18.43 -9.44
N LYS A 28 -2.01 -17.65 -8.56
CA LYS A 28 -0.59 -17.28 -8.67
C LYS A 28 0.33 -18.50 -8.56
N LEU A 29 0.04 -19.38 -7.62
CA LEU A 29 0.82 -20.60 -7.42
C LEU A 29 0.59 -21.63 -8.55
N ARG A 30 -0.64 -21.70 -9.10
CA ARG A 30 -0.96 -22.54 -10.27
C ARG A 30 -0.09 -22.17 -11.48
N LEU A 31 0.10 -20.89 -11.74
CA LEU A 31 0.92 -20.42 -12.86
C LEU A 31 2.38 -20.93 -12.82
N ILE A 32 2.87 -21.26 -11.65
CA ILE A 32 4.24 -21.78 -11.44
C ILE A 32 4.25 -23.24 -10.96
N GLY A 33 3.08 -23.91 -10.94
CA GLY A 33 2.94 -25.32 -10.53
C GLY A 33 3.35 -25.56 -9.08
N LYS A 34 2.92 -24.67 -8.14
CA LYS A 34 3.31 -24.70 -6.73
C LYS A 34 2.12 -24.55 -5.78
N GLU A 35 0.94 -25.03 -6.18
CA GLU A 35 -0.28 -24.93 -5.37
C GLU A 35 -0.14 -25.61 -4.00
N GLU A 36 0.70 -26.65 -3.91
CA GLU A 36 0.99 -27.34 -2.66
C GLU A 36 1.66 -26.47 -1.60
N LEU A 37 2.24 -25.36 -2.01
CA LEU A 37 2.88 -24.38 -1.10
C LEU A 37 1.91 -23.35 -0.53
N LEU A 38 0.65 -23.31 -0.96
CA LEU A 38 -0.29 -22.27 -0.59
C LEU A 38 -0.48 -22.15 0.93
N GLU A 39 -0.93 -23.19 1.57
CA GLU A 39 -1.18 -23.20 3.02
C GLU A 39 0.10 -22.96 3.84
N PRO A 40 1.23 -23.68 3.61
CA PRO A 40 2.46 -23.39 4.34
C PRO A 40 2.99 -21.98 4.11
N LEU A 41 2.85 -21.41 2.91
CA LEU A 41 3.26 -20.01 2.63
C LEU A 41 2.43 -19.02 3.46
N GLN A 42 1.11 -19.15 3.42
CA GLN A 42 0.18 -18.29 4.16
C GLN A 42 0.44 -18.36 5.67
N LYS A 43 0.44 -19.56 6.25
CA LYS A 43 0.63 -19.75 7.69
C LYS A 43 2.01 -19.28 8.16
N ASN A 44 3.07 -19.54 7.40
CA ASN A 44 4.41 -19.09 7.75
C ASN A 44 4.54 -17.54 7.65
N ALA A 45 3.96 -16.90 6.64
CA ALA A 45 4.00 -15.45 6.51
C ALA A 45 3.28 -14.76 7.68
N LEU A 46 2.09 -15.25 8.08
CA LEU A 46 1.34 -14.78 9.23
C LEU A 46 2.15 -14.97 10.54
N GLN A 47 2.76 -16.13 10.73
CA GLN A 47 3.56 -16.39 11.92
C GLN A 47 4.81 -15.50 11.99
N ILE A 48 5.47 -15.26 10.85
CA ILE A 48 6.65 -14.37 10.78
C ILE A 48 6.26 -12.93 11.12
N ALA A 49 5.09 -12.46 10.65
CA ALA A 49 4.59 -11.13 10.98
C ALA A 49 4.35 -10.99 12.50
N LYS A 50 3.65 -11.96 13.12
CA LYS A 50 3.43 -12.00 14.57
C LYS A 50 4.74 -12.02 15.36
N ASN A 51 5.67 -12.89 14.99
CA ASN A 51 6.97 -12.98 15.66
C ASN A 51 7.75 -11.65 15.56
N SER A 52 7.69 -11.00 14.41
CA SER A 52 8.36 -9.71 14.20
C SER A 52 7.75 -8.59 15.05
N ARG A 53 6.41 -8.55 15.19
CA ARG A 53 5.72 -7.65 16.12
C ARG A 53 6.16 -7.91 17.57
N ASP A 54 6.18 -9.15 17.99
CA ASP A 54 6.43 -9.55 19.39
C ASP A 54 7.86 -9.25 19.86
N GLU A 55 8.79 -9.00 18.93
CA GLU A 55 10.14 -8.51 19.24
C GLU A 55 10.14 -7.05 19.75
N PHE A 56 9.10 -6.27 19.48
CA PHE A 56 9.00 -4.83 19.80
C PHE A 56 7.91 -4.57 20.83
N LYS A 57 8.02 -5.18 22.00
CA LYS A 57 7.00 -5.16 23.07
C LYS A 57 6.63 -3.77 23.59
N ASP A 58 7.54 -2.81 23.43
CA ASP A 58 7.32 -1.41 23.86
C ASP A 58 6.53 -0.58 22.83
N LEU A 59 6.23 -1.18 21.66
CA LEU A 59 5.43 -0.56 20.62
C LEU A 59 4.05 -1.22 20.56
N ASN A 60 3.03 -0.40 20.36
CA ASN A 60 1.66 -0.90 20.16
C ASN A 60 1.45 -1.23 18.68
N LEU A 61 1.94 -2.39 18.26
CA LEU A 61 1.91 -2.83 16.85
C LEU A 61 0.74 -3.78 16.61
N LEU A 62 0.11 -3.64 15.45
CA LEU A 62 -0.92 -4.52 14.95
C LEU A 62 -0.37 -5.45 13.86
N VAL A 63 -0.98 -6.62 13.71
CA VAL A 63 -0.69 -7.56 12.62
C VAL A 63 -1.92 -7.67 11.74
N CYS A 64 -1.76 -7.54 10.44
CA CYS A 64 -2.86 -7.77 9.50
C CYS A 64 -2.58 -8.93 8.55
N GLY A 65 -3.67 -9.65 8.21
CA GLY A 65 -3.72 -10.51 7.06
C GLY A 65 -3.95 -9.70 5.79
N ASP A 66 -3.60 -10.27 4.65
CA ASP A 66 -3.72 -9.62 3.35
C ASP A 66 -4.35 -10.57 2.33
N VAL A 67 -5.37 -10.09 1.63
CA VAL A 67 -5.95 -10.73 0.46
C VAL A 67 -5.99 -9.76 -0.70
N ALA A 68 -5.69 -10.25 -1.89
CA ALA A 68 -5.57 -9.42 -3.09
C ALA A 68 -6.50 -9.90 -4.21
N ASN A 69 -6.52 -9.16 -5.33
CA ASN A 69 -7.27 -9.58 -6.52
C ASN A 69 -6.90 -11.01 -6.94
N THR A 70 -7.92 -11.82 -7.22
CA THR A 70 -7.74 -13.25 -7.54
C THR A 70 -7.17 -13.52 -8.93
N ASN A 71 -7.28 -12.56 -9.85
CA ASN A 71 -6.97 -12.66 -11.29
C ASN A 71 -7.83 -13.65 -12.09
N ILE A 72 -8.87 -14.21 -11.49
CA ILE A 72 -9.83 -15.10 -12.16
C ILE A 72 -11.25 -14.52 -12.21
N PHE A 73 -11.48 -13.38 -11.55
CA PHE A 73 -12.80 -12.76 -11.51
C PHE A 73 -13.23 -12.30 -12.91
N ASP A 74 -14.39 -12.82 -13.36
CA ASP A 74 -15.10 -12.39 -14.57
C ASP A 74 -16.52 -11.97 -14.18
N PRO A 75 -16.93 -10.70 -14.42
CA PRO A 75 -18.26 -10.22 -14.06
C PRO A 75 -19.40 -10.99 -14.75
N ASN A 76 -19.12 -11.66 -15.87
CA ASN A 76 -20.11 -12.41 -16.66
C ASN A 76 -20.12 -13.92 -16.37
N ASP A 77 -19.14 -14.41 -15.61
CA ASP A 77 -19.06 -15.83 -15.25
C ASP A 77 -19.30 -16.07 -13.76
N LYS A 78 -20.49 -16.53 -13.40
CA LYS A 78 -20.84 -16.86 -12.01
C LYS A 78 -19.97 -17.96 -11.39
N LYS A 79 -19.33 -18.80 -12.20
CA LYS A 79 -18.41 -19.84 -11.67
C LYS A 79 -17.16 -19.17 -11.13
N SER A 80 -16.64 -18.17 -11.83
CA SER A 80 -15.49 -17.40 -11.34
C SER A 80 -15.79 -16.73 -9.99
N HIS A 81 -17.01 -16.25 -9.76
CA HIS A 81 -17.41 -15.66 -8.48
C HIS A 81 -17.34 -16.68 -7.33
N VAL A 82 -17.81 -17.90 -7.58
CA VAL A 82 -17.74 -19.00 -6.58
C VAL A 82 -16.30 -19.40 -6.30
N GLU A 83 -15.44 -19.43 -7.32
CA GLU A 83 -14.03 -19.72 -7.16
C GLU A 83 -13.30 -18.62 -6.40
N CYS A 84 -13.54 -17.35 -6.72
CA CYS A 84 -13.04 -16.20 -5.95
C CYS A 84 -13.44 -16.29 -4.48
N GLN A 85 -14.73 -16.58 -4.20
CA GLN A 85 -15.21 -16.72 -2.83
C GLN A 85 -14.41 -17.79 -2.06
N LYS A 86 -14.24 -18.98 -2.63
CA LYS A 86 -13.46 -20.05 -1.99
C LYS A 86 -12.02 -19.63 -1.71
N MET A 87 -11.39 -18.92 -2.65
CA MET A 87 -10.01 -18.43 -2.50
C MET A 87 -9.91 -17.42 -1.36
N TYR A 88 -10.87 -16.49 -1.22
CA TYR A 88 -10.88 -15.55 -0.11
C TYR A 88 -11.19 -16.24 1.23
N GLU A 89 -12.19 -17.11 1.27
CA GLU A 89 -12.57 -17.83 2.49
C GLU A 89 -11.41 -18.65 3.08
N GLU A 90 -10.60 -19.34 2.24
CA GLU A 90 -9.48 -20.10 2.74
C GLU A 90 -8.36 -19.20 3.31
N GLN A 91 -8.03 -18.10 2.65
CA GLN A 91 -7.00 -17.15 3.11
C GLN A 91 -7.44 -16.43 4.39
N VAL A 92 -8.68 -15.97 4.44
CA VAL A 92 -9.25 -15.27 5.61
C VAL A 92 -9.34 -16.22 6.82
N ARG A 93 -9.69 -17.50 6.59
CA ARG A 93 -9.70 -18.51 7.66
C ARG A 93 -8.30 -18.68 8.27
N TRP A 94 -7.23 -18.77 7.48
CA TRP A 94 -5.86 -18.85 8.01
C TRP A 94 -5.45 -17.58 8.75
N ALA A 95 -5.88 -16.42 8.29
CA ALA A 95 -5.66 -15.17 9.01
C ALA A 95 -6.40 -15.18 10.37
N LYS A 96 -7.64 -15.68 10.40
CA LYS A 96 -8.41 -15.87 11.65
C LYS A 96 -7.74 -16.85 12.61
N GLU A 97 -7.30 -18.00 12.10
CA GLU A 97 -6.55 -19.01 12.90
C GLU A 97 -5.26 -18.41 13.48
N ALA A 98 -4.61 -17.51 12.75
CA ALA A 98 -3.43 -16.80 13.22
C ALA A 98 -3.76 -15.62 14.18
N GLU A 99 -5.03 -15.34 14.45
CA GLU A 99 -5.47 -14.25 15.34
C GLU A 99 -4.89 -12.90 14.93
N VAL A 100 -5.00 -12.54 13.66
CA VAL A 100 -4.63 -11.20 13.20
C VAL A 100 -5.62 -10.15 13.73
N ASP A 101 -5.16 -8.91 13.86
CA ASP A 101 -6.00 -7.81 14.34
C ASP A 101 -7.07 -7.40 13.32
N PHE A 102 -6.75 -7.51 12.02
CA PHE A 102 -7.66 -7.23 10.91
C PHE A 102 -7.16 -7.84 9.60
N VAL A 103 -7.98 -7.77 8.55
CA VAL A 103 -7.60 -8.19 7.19
C VAL A 103 -7.76 -7.02 6.21
N VAL A 104 -6.76 -6.85 5.34
CA VAL A 104 -6.79 -5.92 4.23
C VAL A 104 -7.15 -6.68 2.95
N ALA A 105 -8.20 -6.24 2.24
CA ALA A 105 -8.47 -6.62 0.87
C ALA A 105 -7.95 -5.50 -0.04
N GLU A 106 -6.89 -5.76 -0.80
CA GLU A 106 -6.18 -4.71 -1.51
C GLU A 106 -5.98 -4.98 -3.01
N THR A 107 -5.74 -3.91 -3.75
CA THR A 107 -5.42 -3.94 -5.19
C THR A 107 -6.52 -4.61 -6.03
N ILE A 108 -7.75 -4.53 -5.57
CA ILE A 108 -8.93 -5.07 -6.26
C ILE A 108 -9.54 -3.96 -7.11
N ASN A 109 -9.79 -4.27 -8.40
CA ASN A 109 -10.28 -3.29 -9.38
C ASN A 109 -11.77 -3.40 -9.66
N TRP A 110 -12.35 -4.57 -9.36
CA TRP A 110 -13.76 -4.87 -9.56
C TRP A 110 -14.54 -4.73 -8.25
N VAL A 111 -15.62 -3.95 -8.27
CA VAL A 111 -16.44 -3.74 -7.08
C VAL A 111 -17.09 -5.05 -6.62
N ASP A 112 -17.54 -5.88 -7.56
CA ASP A 112 -18.19 -7.15 -7.20
C ASP A 112 -17.18 -8.19 -6.66
N GLU A 113 -15.93 -8.18 -7.13
CA GLU A 113 -14.87 -8.98 -6.51
C GLU A 113 -14.57 -8.50 -5.09
N MET A 114 -14.51 -7.17 -4.87
CA MET A 114 -14.32 -6.59 -3.54
C MET A 114 -15.45 -6.97 -2.57
N LYS A 115 -16.70 -7.01 -3.05
CA LYS A 115 -17.84 -7.50 -2.23
C LYS A 115 -17.63 -8.93 -1.75
N ILE A 116 -17.12 -9.80 -2.62
CA ILE A 116 -16.83 -11.21 -2.28
C ILE A 116 -15.73 -11.26 -1.21
N ALA A 117 -14.64 -10.51 -1.39
CA ALA A 117 -13.56 -10.44 -0.41
C ALA A 117 -14.04 -9.88 0.94
N LEU A 118 -14.76 -8.77 0.93
CA LEU A 118 -15.34 -8.16 2.13
C LEU A 118 -16.27 -9.13 2.87
N LYS A 119 -17.14 -9.80 2.13
CA LYS A 119 -18.04 -10.80 2.73
C LYS A 119 -17.27 -11.91 3.43
N ALA A 120 -16.22 -12.47 2.80
CA ALA A 120 -15.40 -13.50 3.41
C ALA A 120 -14.76 -13.03 4.72
N ILE A 121 -14.25 -11.79 4.77
CA ILE A 121 -13.67 -11.20 5.99
C ILE A 121 -14.71 -11.01 7.08
N LYS A 122 -15.89 -10.47 6.73
CA LYS A 122 -16.94 -10.18 7.72
C LYS A 122 -17.62 -11.46 8.23
N ASP A 123 -17.74 -12.49 7.42
CA ASP A 123 -18.30 -13.81 7.84
C ASP A 123 -17.43 -14.45 8.94
N GLU A 124 -16.12 -14.21 8.95
CA GLU A 124 -15.21 -14.64 10.03
C GLU A 124 -15.18 -13.68 11.24
N GLY A 125 -15.98 -12.61 11.20
CA GLY A 125 -16.08 -11.62 12.30
C GLY A 125 -14.82 -10.76 12.46
N LEU A 126 -14.03 -10.58 11.39
CA LEU A 126 -12.81 -9.77 11.42
C LEU A 126 -13.11 -8.31 11.03
N ILE A 127 -12.25 -7.41 11.48
CA ILE A 127 -12.19 -6.03 10.99
C ILE A 127 -11.70 -6.07 9.54
N ALA A 128 -12.39 -5.34 8.65
CA ALA A 128 -12.15 -5.35 7.21
C ALA A 128 -11.69 -3.99 6.70
N ILE A 129 -10.54 -3.96 6.03
CA ILE A 129 -10.07 -2.80 5.26
C ILE A 129 -10.20 -3.15 3.78
N THR A 130 -10.83 -2.27 3.00
CA THR A 130 -11.02 -2.46 1.56
C THR A 130 -10.35 -1.35 0.76
N ASN A 131 -9.35 -1.70 -0.04
CA ASN A 131 -8.57 -0.78 -0.85
C ASN A 131 -8.74 -1.08 -2.34
N PHE A 132 -9.41 -0.18 -3.03
CA PHE A 132 -9.49 -0.25 -4.49
C PHE A 132 -8.21 0.26 -5.14
N SER A 133 -7.88 -0.31 -6.28
CA SER A 133 -6.89 0.26 -7.19
C SER A 133 -7.56 0.72 -8.49
N ILE A 134 -7.14 1.89 -8.98
CA ILE A 134 -7.71 2.53 -10.17
C ILE A 134 -6.60 2.63 -11.24
N PRO A 135 -6.46 1.59 -12.09
CA PRO A 135 -5.33 1.51 -13.01
C PRO A 135 -5.43 2.45 -14.21
N LYS A 136 -6.64 2.78 -14.65
CA LYS A 136 -6.88 3.64 -15.83
C LYS A 136 -8.07 4.56 -15.58
N GLY A 137 -8.02 5.76 -16.16
CA GLY A 137 -9.08 6.76 -16.00
C GLY A 137 -9.38 7.04 -14.53
N ASP A 138 -10.59 7.45 -14.23
CA ASP A 138 -11.00 7.84 -12.87
C ASP A 138 -12.10 6.96 -12.29
N LEU A 139 -12.32 5.80 -12.90
CA LEU A 139 -13.38 4.86 -12.52
C LEU A 139 -12.79 3.47 -12.20
N THR A 140 -13.50 2.74 -11.37
CA THR A 140 -13.30 1.29 -11.19
C THR A 140 -13.55 0.56 -12.51
N ARG A 141 -13.14 -0.69 -12.60
CA ARG A 141 -13.44 -1.50 -13.81
C ARG A 141 -14.92 -1.74 -14.06
N CYS A 142 -15.77 -1.54 -13.05
CA CYS A 142 -17.23 -1.58 -13.17
C CYS A 142 -17.85 -0.23 -13.61
N GLY A 143 -17.05 0.81 -13.87
CA GLY A 143 -17.53 2.13 -14.26
C GLY A 143 -18.07 2.99 -13.12
N GLN A 144 -17.83 2.63 -11.87
CA GLN A 144 -18.22 3.41 -10.70
C GLN A 144 -17.09 4.35 -10.28
N THR A 145 -17.43 5.50 -9.70
CA THR A 145 -16.44 6.39 -9.11
C THR A 145 -15.81 5.76 -7.85
N PRO A 146 -14.56 6.10 -7.50
CA PRO A 146 -13.93 5.58 -6.28
C PRO A 146 -14.72 5.89 -5.01
N GLU A 147 -15.32 7.08 -4.92
CA GLU A 147 -16.14 7.48 -3.77
C GLU A 147 -17.42 6.68 -3.67
N ASP A 148 -18.07 6.33 -4.79
CA ASP A 148 -19.26 5.47 -4.79
C ASP A 148 -18.92 4.03 -4.43
N ALA A 149 -17.81 3.52 -4.96
CA ALA A 149 -17.32 2.19 -4.64
C ALA A 149 -16.94 2.06 -3.15
N CYS A 150 -16.26 3.05 -2.58
CA CYS A 150 -15.91 3.10 -1.16
C CYS A 150 -17.17 3.18 -0.28
N LYS A 151 -18.15 4.03 -0.66
CA LYS A 151 -19.42 4.12 0.07
C LYS A 151 -20.16 2.79 0.07
N MET A 152 -20.18 2.09 -1.05
CA MET A 152 -20.80 0.77 -1.13
C MET A 152 -20.12 -0.23 -0.19
N MET A 153 -18.78 -0.21 -0.06
CA MET A 153 -18.08 -1.09 0.89
C MET A 153 -18.39 -0.74 2.34
N GLU A 154 -18.46 0.56 2.68
CA GLU A 154 -18.93 1.01 4.00
C GLU A 154 -20.32 0.48 4.31
N ASP A 155 -21.27 0.63 3.38
CA ASP A 155 -22.66 0.17 3.56
C ASP A 155 -22.75 -1.37 3.73
N LEU A 156 -21.79 -2.11 3.21
CA LEU A 156 -21.64 -3.55 3.39
C LEU A 156 -20.84 -3.94 4.63
N GLY A 157 -20.38 -2.97 5.44
CA GLY A 157 -19.76 -3.20 6.74
C GLY A 157 -18.23 -3.18 6.73
N ALA A 158 -17.59 -2.60 5.71
CA ALA A 158 -16.14 -2.33 5.79
C ALA A 158 -15.86 -1.29 6.88
N ASP A 159 -14.82 -1.53 7.68
CA ASP A 159 -14.44 -0.67 8.80
C ASP A 159 -13.53 0.48 8.32
N VAL A 160 -12.75 0.23 7.27
CA VAL A 160 -11.91 1.21 6.57
C VAL A 160 -12.05 1.02 5.06
N VAL A 161 -12.17 2.11 4.32
CA VAL A 161 -12.24 2.09 2.85
C VAL A 161 -11.20 3.01 2.25
N GLY A 162 -10.73 2.75 1.04
CA GLY A 162 -9.79 3.66 0.40
C GLY A 162 -9.16 3.13 -0.87
N LEU A 163 -7.97 3.65 -1.15
CA LEU A 163 -7.23 3.36 -2.38
C LEU A 163 -5.81 2.89 -2.10
N ASN A 164 -5.34 1.96 -2.92
CA ASN A 164 -3.94 1.56 -2.91
C ASN A 164 -3.40 1.30 -4.32
N CYS A 165 -2.08 1.30 -4.41
CA CYS A 165 -1.31 0.91 -5.59
C CYS A 165 -1.61 1.72 -6.87
N TYR A 166 -0.98 1.35 -7.96
CA TYR A 166 -1.01 1.93 -9.31
C TYR A 166 -0.62 3.40 -9.39
N ARG A 167 -1.23 4.28 -8.60
CA ARG A 167 -1.06 5.74 -8.65
C ARG A 167 -0.09 6.24 -7.61
N GLY A 168 0.67 7.26 -8.00
CA GLY A 168 1.54 7.99 -7.08
C GLY A 168 0.75 8.89 -6.11
N PRO A 169 1.46 9.53 -5.16
CA PRO A 169 0.84 10.32 -4.11
C PRO A 169 -0.09 11.42 -4.62
N GLU A 170 0.36 12.21 -5.59
CA GLU A 170 -0.41 13.32 -6.15
C GLU A 170 -1.69 12.84 -6.84
N MET A 171 -1.57 11.80 -7.68
CA MET A 171 -2.72 11.25 -8.40
C MET A 171 -3.71 10.53 -7.49
N THR A 172 -3.24 9.93 -6.40
CA THR A 172 -4.12 9.33 -5.38
C THR A 172 -4.87 10.42 -4.61
N MET A 173 -4.19 11.51 -4.24
CA MET A 173 -4.79 12.62 -3.50
C MET A 173 -5.98 13.28 -4.20
N LYS A 174 -6.09 13.20 -5.52
CA LYS A 174 -7.25 13.74 -6.28
C LYS A 174 -8.59 13.09 -5.92
N PHE A 175 -8.58 11.84 -5.47
CA PHE A 175 -9.80 11.09 -5.12
C PHE A 175 -10.15 11.17 -3.64
N LEU A 176 -9.14 11.28 -2.78
CA LEU A 176 -9.29 11.11 -1.33
C LEU A 176 -10.28 12.10 -0.69
N PRO A 177 -10.31 13.41 -1.05
CA PRO A 177 -11.31 14.34 -0.49
C PRO A 177 -12.75 13.92 -0.78
N LYS A 178 -13.03 13.49 -2.01
CA LYS A 178 -14.37 13.03 -2.42
C LYS A 178 -14.78 11.75 -1.68
N ILE A 179 -13.84 10.82 -1.50
CA ILE A 179 -14.08 9.62 -0.69
C ILE A 179 -14.39 10.04 0.75
N ARG A 180 -13.56 10.91 1.34
CA ARG A 180 -13.74 11.36 2.73
C ARG A 180 -15.08 12.05 2.97
N GLU A 181 -15.55 12.87 2.03
CA GLU A 181 -16.86 13.53 2.10
C GLU A 181 -18.02 12.53 2.06
N LYS A 182 -17.85 11.44 1.31
CA LYS A 182 -18.93 10.48 1.03
C LYS A 182 -19.10 9.42 2.11
N VAL A 183 -18.04 9.07 2.85
CA VAL A 183 -18.06 8.00 3.85
C VAL A 183 -17.94 8.55 5.26
N SER A 184 -18.44 7.80 6.24
CA SER A 184 -18.31 8.10 7.67
C SER A 184 -17.23 7.25 8.36
N CYS A 185 -16.94 6.07 7.82
CA CYS A 185 -15.88 5.19 8.33
C CYS A 185 -14.48 5.78 8.10
N HIS A 186 -13.45 5.08 8.56
CA HIS A 186 -12.06 5.48 8.33
C HIS A 186 -11.68 5.38 6.84
N VAL A 187 -10.76 6.26 6.42
CA VAL A 187 -10.25 6.25 5.05
C VAL A 187 -8.76 5.89 5.04
N SER A 188 -8.39 5.06 4.09
CA SER A 188 -7.01 4.61 3.84
C SER A 188 -6.45 5.17 2.54
N ALA A 189 -5.14 5.40 2.52
CA ALA A 189 -4.40 5.90 1.37
C ALA A 189 -3.00 5.28 1.31
N LEU A 190 -2.78 4.39 0.32
CA LEU A 190 -1.53 3.66 0.14
C LEU A 190 -1.04 3.74 -1.33
N PRO A 191 -0.57 4.92 -1.80
CA PRO A 191 -0.06 5.08 -3.16
C PRO A 191 1.21 4.27 -3.38
N VAL A 192 1.63 4.15 -4.65
CA VAL A 192 3.01 3.74 -4.96
C VAL A 192 3.95 4.95 -4.81
N PRO A 193 5.23 4.76 -4.43
CA PRO A 193 6.19 5.87 -4.30
C PRO A 193 6.77 6.26 -5.67
N TYR A 194 5.94 6.38 -6.69
CA TYR A 194 6.35 6.81 -8.04
C TYR A 194 5.53 8.01 -8.48
N ARG A 195 6.17 8.96 -9.17
CA ARG A 195 5.47 10.07 -9.81
C ARG A 195 4.67 9.56 -10.98
N THR A 196 3.38 9.80 -10.95
CA THR A 196 2.45 9.47 -12.03
C THR A 196 1.69 10.75 -12.42
N THR A 197 1.20 10.82 -13.65
CA THR A 197 0.51 11.98 -14.20
C THR A 197 -0.93 11.66 -14.60
N GLU A 198 -1.69 12.65 -15.05
CA GLU A 198 -3.05 12.42 -15.56
C GLU A 198 -3.02 11.58 -16.85
N GLU A 199 -2.04 11.83 -17.71
CA GLU A 199 -1.86 11.10 -18.96
C GLU A 199 -1.37 9.68 -18.71
N GLN A 200 -0.54 9.49 -17.69
CA GLN A 200 0.06 8.21 -17.30
C GLN A 200 -0.18 7.93 -15.82
N PRO A 201 -1.43 7.62 -15.43
CA PRO A 201 -1.81 7.55 -14.02
C PRO A 201 -1.29 6.31 -13.28
N GLY A 202 -0.86 5.27 -13.99
CA GLY A 202 -0.36 4.02 -13.42
C GLY A 202 1.14 3.83 -13.60
N PHE A 203 1.87 3.49 -12.54
CA PHE A 203 3.33 3.28 -12.61
C PHE A 203 3.74 2.12 -13.55
N LEU A 204 2.84 1.17 -13.81
CA LEU A 204 3.07 0.06 -14.74
C LEU A 204 3.07 0.49 -16.21
N ASN A 205 2.48 1.64 -16.52
CA ASN A 205 2.25 2.13 -17.87
C ASN A 205 3.05 3.41 -18.18
N GLN A 206 4.05 3.72 -17.34
CA GLN A 206 4.91 4.87 -17.57
C GLN A 206 5.77 4.62 -18.81
N THR A 207 5.70 5.51 -19.77
CA THR A 207 6.48 5.48 -21.00
C THR A 207 7.26 6.77 -21.16
N ASP A 208 8.48 6.68 -21.65
CA ASP A 208 9.27 7.81 -22.11
C ASP A 208 9.69 7.54 -23.55
N HIS A 209 8.98 8.16 -24.47
CA HIS A 209 9.22 8.01 -25.91
C HIS A 209 10.40 8.85 -26.42
N GLU A 210 10.89 9.77 -25.60
CA GLU A 210 12.06 10.63 -25.93
C GLU A 210 13.38 9.97 -25.49
N CYS A 211 13.32 8.93 -24.66
CA CYS A 211 14.49 8.23 -24.15
C CYS A 211 14.69 6.87 -24.83
N ASP A 212 15.63 6.78 -25.76
CA ASP A 212 16.05 5.51 -26.37
C ASP A 212 16.75 4.54 -25.38
N CYS A 213 17.04 5.00 -24.17
CA CYS A 213 17.68 4.19 -23.14
C CYS A 213 16.74 3.16 -22.47
N ILE A 214 15.43 3.31 -22.65
CA ILE A 214 14.43 2.39 -22.13
C ILE A 214 13.96 1.45 -23.23
N PRO A 215 14.27 0.15 -23.17
CA PRO A 215 13.82 -0.82 -24.17
C PRO A 215 12.30 -0.81 -24.33
N GLY A 216 11.81 -0.50 -25.54
CA GLY A 216 10.37 -0.41 -25.82
C GLY A 216 9.68 0.82 -25.22
N GLY A 217 10.42 1.78 -24.69
CA GLY A 217 9.89 3.01 -24.09
C GLY A 217 9.12 2.80 -22.77
N ASN A 218 9.10 1.61 -22.21
CA ASN A 218 8.30 1.26 -21.04
C ASN A 218 9.20 1.22 -19.79
N ALA A 219 8.96 2.10 -18.81
CA ALA A 219 9.78 2.19 -17.60
C ALA A 219 9.67 0.95 -16.71
N PHE A 220 8.48 0.37 -16.59
CA PHE A 220 8.28 -0.85 -15.82
C PHE A 220 8.76 -2.09 -16.59
N PRO A 221 9.46 -3.05 -15.94
CA PRO A 221 9.82 -3.07 -14.52
C PRO A 221 11.23 -2.54 -14.17
N VAL A 222 12.03 -2.13 -15.14
CA VAL A 222 13.50 -2.02 -14.97
C VAL A 222 14.06 -0.58 -14.96
N ALA A 223 13.23 0.43 -15.21
CA ALA A 223 13.66 1.83 -15.35
C ALA A 223 12.78 2.81 -14.56
N LEU A 224 12.36 2.41 -13.35
CA LEU A 224 11.49 3.21 -12.50
C LEU A 224 12.23 4.24 -11.62
N ASP A 225 13.56 4.21 -11.57
CA ASP A 225 14.36 5.04 -10.68
C ASP A 225 14.10 6.54 -10.85
N ASN A 226 13.97 7.01 -12.09
CA ASN A 226 13.70 8.41 -12.41
C ASN A 226 12.32 8.90 -11.94
N LEU A 227 11.39 7.97 -11.74
CA LEU A 227 10.03 8.25 -11.32
C LEU A 227 9.87 8.17 -9.80
N TYR A 228 10.91 7.72 -9.09
CA TYR A 228 10.84 7.45 -7.68
C TYR A 228 10.64 8.74 -6.88
N CYS A 229 9.60 8.76 -6.05
CA CYS A 229 9.36 9.85 -5.12
C CYS A 229 10.45 9.89 -4.06
N ASN A 230 10.98 11.06 -3.79
CA ASN A 230 11.88 11.21 -2.66
C ASN A 230 11.11 11.22 -1.33
N ARG A 231 11.84 11.07 -0.23
CA ARG A 231 11.27 11.01 1.12
C ARG A 231 10.45 12.25 1.51
N PHE A 232 10.76 13.42 0.97
CA PHE A 232 10.05 14.65 1.28
C PHE A 232 8.69 14.71 0.60
N GLU A 233 8.58 14.23 -0.63
CA GLU A 233 7.30 14.09 -1.33
C GLU A 233 6.36 13.17 -0.55
N MET A 234 6.88 12.05 -0.03
CA MET A 234 6.09 11.14 0.79
C MET A 234 5.71 11.75 2.15
N ALA A 235 6.58 12.56 2.75
CA ALA A 235 6.29 13.30 3.97
C ALA A 235 5.16 14.32 3.76
N GLU A 236 5.17 15.07 2.65
CA GLU A 236 4.08 16.00 2.31
C GLU A 236 2.76 15.26 2.06
N PHE A 237 2.79 14.14 1.33
CA PHE A 237 1.61 13.31 1.15
C PHE A 237 0.98 12.90 2.50
N ALA A 238 1.80 12.46 3.45
CA ALA A 238 1.30 12.08 4.77
C ALA A 238 0.66 13.24 5.52
N LYS A 239 1.24 14.45 5.45
CA LYS A 239 0.66 15.66 6.03
C LYS A 239 -0.68 16.03 5.37
N ASP A 240 -0.76 15.91 4.05
CA ASP A 240 -1.97 16.22 3.30
C ASP A 240 -3.09 15.22 3.60
N CYS A 241 -2.77 13.95 3.78
CA CYS A 241 -3.72 12.96 4.29
C CYS A 241 -4.30 13.37 5.65
N LEU A 242 -3.45 13.77 6.62
CA LEU A 242 -3.94 14.22 7.92
C LEU A 242 -4.84 15.45 7.83
N LYS A 243 -4.51 16.43 6.98
CA LYS A 243 -5.36 17.61 6.74
C LYS A 243 -6.76 17.23 6.25
N GLN A 244 -6.87 16.12 5.52
CA GLN A 244 -8.11 15.56 5.00
C GLN A 244 -8.78 14.58 5.97
N ASN A 245 -8.28 14.46 7.20
CA ASN A 245 -8.77 13.47 8.18
C ASN A 245 -8.69 12.02 7.67
N ILE A 246 -7.61 11.69 6.98
CA ILE A 246 -7.27 10.34 6.52
C ILE A 246 -6.20 9.79 7.44
N ASN A 247 -6.48 8.68 8.13
CA ASN A 247 -5.69 8.24 9.28
C ASN A 247 -4.99 6.90 9.03
N PHE A 248 -5.44 6.09 8.06
CA PHE A 248 -4.75 4.88 7.66
C PHE A 248 -3.87 5.20 6.44
N ILE A 249 -2.60 5.53 6.71
CA ILE A 249 -1.67 6.02 5.71
C ILE A 249 -0.53 5.03 5.55
N GLY A 250 -0.22 4.67 4.31
CA GLY A 250 0.84 3.74 3.99
C GLY A 250 1.41 3.97 2.61
N ILE A 251 2.15 2.99 2.13
CA ILE A 251 2.74 2.99 0.79
C ILE A 251 2.62 1.57 0.22
N CYS A 252 2.39 1.46 -1.08
CA CYS A 252 2.31 0.20 -1.79
C CYS A 252 3.63 -0.14 -2.52
N CYS A 253 3.56 -0.81 -3.66
CA CYS A 253 4.68 -1.35 -4.45
C CYS A 253 5.83 -0.36 -4.62
N GLY A 254 7.07 -0.79 -4.33
CA GLY A 254 8.27 0.03 -4.42
C GLY A 254 8.61 0.79 -3.14
N ALA A 255 7.82 0.65 -2.08
CA ALA A 255 8.09 1.29 -0.80
C ALA A 255 9.40 0.81 -0.17
N GLU A 256 10.12 1.74 0.43
CA GLU A 256 11.29 1.47 1.26
C GLU A 256 11.13 2.08 2.67
N ALA A 257 11.89 1.53 3.61
CA ALA A 257 11.81 1.94 5.01
C ALA A 257 12.05 3.45 5.23
N HIS A 258 12.85 4.10 4.39
CA HIS A 258 13.10 5.54 4.51
C HIS A 258 11.86 6.39 4.16
N HIS A 259 11.00 5.95 3.24
CA HIS A 259 9.71 6.62 2.95
C HIS A 259 8.79 6.56 4.17
N VAL A 260 8.62 5.35 4.74
CA VAL A 260 7.80 5.16 5.94
C VAL A 260 8.32 6.01 7.10
N ARG A 261 9.64 6.08 7.30
CA ARG A 261 10.24 6.91 8.35
C ARG A 261 9.89 8.39 8.20
N GLU A 262 10.04 8.93 7.00
CA GLU A 262 9.75 10.35 6.77
C GLU A 262 8.26 10.64 6.91
N MET A 263 7.38 9.74 6.44
CA MET A 263 5.94 9.86 6.66
C MET A 263 5.60 9.81 8.16
N ALA A 264 6.17 8.86 8.89
CA ALA A 264 5.96 8.73 10.34
C ALA A 264 6.38 10.00 11.08
N VAL A 265 7.55 10.56 10.75
CA VAL A 265 8.01 11.83 11.33
C VAL A 265 7.08 12.99 10.94
N ALA A 266 6.63 13.04 9.70
CA ALA A 266 5.74 14.09 9.21
C ALA A 266 4.38 14.13 9.94
N VAL A 267 3.90 12.97 10.41
CA VAL A 267 2.67 12.85 11.22
C VAL A 267 2.93 12.92 12.75
N GLY A 268 4.13 13.34 13.15
CA GLY A 268 4.47 13.61 14.55
C GLY A 268 5.01 12.42 15.34
N LYS A 269 5.28 11.27 14.70
CA LYS A 269 5.88 10.11 15.37
C LYS A 269 7.40 10.27 15.54
N LYS A 270 7.96 9.49 16.46
CA LYS A 270 9.40 9.43 16.73
C LYS A 270 9.91 8.00 16.50
N PRO A 271 10.05 7.56 15.25
CA PRO A 271 10.48 6.20 14.95
C PRO A 271 11.91 5.91 15.44
N ILE A 272 12.19 4.64 15.75
CA ILE A 272 13.51 4.19 16.24
C ILE A 272 14.63 4.61 15.28
N SER A 273 14.37 4.55 13.97
CA SER A 273 15.35 4.90 12.94
C SER A 273 15.53 6.41 12.73
N MET A 274 14.78 7.27 13.44
CA MET A 274 14.89 8.72 13.33
C MET A 274 16.32 9.22 13.62
N LYS A 275 17.03 8.53 14.50
CA LYS A 275 18.45 8.86 14.81
C LYS A 275 19.40 8.79 13.62
N TYR A 276 18.98 8.13 12.54
CA TYR A 276 19.78 8.02 11.30
C TYR A 276 19.33 9.03 10.22
N MET A 277 18.39 9.91 10.54
CA MET A 277 17.98 10.97 9.61
C MET A 277 19.13 11.96 9.42
N PRO A 278 19.42 12.38 8.19
CA PRO A 278 20.43 13.39 7.94
C PRO A 278 19.95 14.76 8.45
N ASP A 279 20.84 15.44 9.16
CA ASP A 279 20.66 16.86 9.48
C ASP A 279 21.06 17.69 8.26
N MET A 280 20.07 18.05 7.44
CA MET A 280 20.29 18.80 6.21
C MET A 280 20.81 20.22 6.45
N SER A 281 20.69 20.77 7.66
CA SER A 281 21.31 22.07 7.99
C SER A 281 22.84 22.02 7.85
N LYS A 282 23.43 20.86 8.05
CA LYS A 282 24.87 20.59 7.96
C LYS A 282 25.33 20.10 6.59
N HIS A 283 24.45 20.09 5.60
CA HIS A 283 24.82 19.71 4.25
C HIS A 283 25.89 20.65 3.72
N PHE A 284 26.99 20.09 3.19
CA PHE A 284 28.19 20.83 2.82
C PHE A 284 27.92 22.02 1.87
N HIS A 285 27.06 21.85 0.87
CA HIS A 285 26.76 22.90 -0.10
C HIS A 285 25.44 23.65 0.19
N HIS A 286 24.43 22.93 0.66
CA HIS A 286 23.05 23.48 0.78
C HIS A 286 22.63 23.73 2.23
N GLY A 287 23.50 23.44 3.17
CA GLY A 287 23.22 23.60 4.60
C GLY A 287 23.06 25.07 5.03
N THR A 288 22.41 25.24 6.16
CA THR A 288 22.15 26.54 6.78
C THR A 288 22.90 26.73 8.10
N ASP A 289 23.69 25.74 8.52
CA ASP A 289 24.48 25.81 9.76
C ASP A 289 25.47 26.99 9.71
N LYS A 290 25.50 27.74 10.80
CA LYS A 290 26.34 28.97 10.92
C LYS A 290 27.84 28.68 10.86
N THR A 291 28.26 27.42 11.10
CA THR A 291 29.67 27.03 11.06
C THR A 291 30.17 26.66 9.66
N LEU A 292 29.29 26.58 8.68
CA LEU A 292 29.67 26.32 7.28
C LEU A 292 30.51 27.46 6.73
N LYS A 293 31.61 27.13 6.07
CA LYS A 293 32.50 28.12 5.44
C LYS A 293 31.79 28.80 4.26
N GLU A 294 31.99 30.14 4.14
CA GLU A 294 31.37 30.94 3.07
C GLU A 294 31.72 30.41 1.68
N VAL A 295 32.97 29.98 1.45
CA VAL A 295 33.42 29.40 0.17
C VAL A 295 32.55 28.22 -0.30
N ASN A 296 31.91 27.49 0.61
CA ASN A 296 31.01 26.37 0.27
C ASN A 296 29.58 26.83 -0.01
N LYS A 297 29.21 28.05 0.42
CA LYS A 297 27.88 28.62 0.17
C LYS A 297 27.80 29.31 -1.21
N GLU A 298 28.94 29.64 -1.79
CA GLU A 298 29.02 30.30 -3.10
C GLU A 298 28.73 29.35 -4.28
N ILE A 299 28.81 28.02 -4.05
CA ILE A 299 28.48 26.99 -5.03
C ILE A 299 26.96 26.79 -5.03
N LYS A 300 26.19 27.84 -5.22
CA LYS A 300 24.76 27.75 -5.53
C LYS A 300 24.59 27.82 -7.05
N TYR A 301 24.11 26.73 -7.62
CA TYR A 301 23.69 26.69 -9.02
C TYR A 301 22.49 27.57 -9.27
#